data_2e3f37968cb24f8b1273bc2cbe61aa24
#
_entry.id   2e3f37968cb24f8b1273bc2cbe61aa24
#
_cell.length_a   1.000
_cell.length_b   1.000
_cell.length_c   1.000
_cell.angle_alpha   90.00
_cell.angle_beta   90.00
_cell.angle_gamma   90.00
#
_symmetry.space_group_name_H-M   'P 1'
#
loop_
_entity.id
_entity.type
_entity.pdbx_description
1 polymer ?
#
loop_
_entity_poly.entity_id
_entity_poly.type
_entity_poly.pdbx_seq_one_letter_code
_entity_poly.pdbx_strand_id
1 'polypeptide(L)'
;MRRLLSTLLALTLIGSVLPRLGSNSSVAAQEVQQEQNSGAASLASHTPADELRIPDGTPIEIESPYTLRSIDFKPNDRISFRVVNPIKINGVTVVEADAIATGRIDKAKRGGHWGKAGLFVWTMQTVTAVDGSQIPLRVAPQRLRGDSKGGTVATQMIITGALMPLIAPVALLAGFKRGKDAFIPAGKRYVVYVEGNPSVVMR
;
A
#
# COMPACT_ATOMS: atom_id res chain seq x y z
N MET A 1 -10.19 -1.19 -43.61
CA MET A 1 -10.95 -0.21 -44.39
C MET A 1 -10.85 1.13 -43.72
N ARG A 2 -10.19 1.98 -44.39
CA ARG A 2 -10.45 3.43 -44.69
C ARG A 2 -10.32 4.32 -43.46
N ARG A 3 -9.41 5.15 -43.39
CA ARG A 3 -8.85 6.31 -44.15
C ARG A 3 -8.87 7.48 -43.21
N LEU A 4 -7.75 8.07 -42.92
CA LEU A 4 -6.97 9.07 -43.62
C LEU A 4 -7.39 10.51 -43.30
N LEU A 5 -6.34 11.28 -43.03
CA LEU A 5 -6.05 12.64 -43.52
C LEU A 5 -6.81 13.75 -42.75
N SER A 6 -6.27 14.86 -42.44
CA SER A 6 -5.36 15.78 -43.11
C SER A 6 -5.43 17.07 -42.31
N THR A 7 -4.60 17.96 -42.21
CA THR A 7 -3.66 18.84 -42.90
C THR A 7 -3.42 20.03 -41.98
N LEU A 8 -2.22 20.42 -41.66
CA LEU A 8 -1.40 21.40 -42.35
C LEU A 8 -2.07 22.75 -42.59
N LEU A 9 -1.66 23.81 -41.88
CA LEU A 9 -1.38 25.11 -42.50
C LEU A 9 -0.45 25.95 -41.64
N ALA A 10 0.67 26.26 -42.23
CA ALA A 10 1.63 27.28 -41.83
C ALA A 10 1.13 28.63 -42.28
N LEU A 11 1.47 29.69 -41.59
CA LEU A 11 1.74 30.98 -42.24
C LEU A 11 2.61 31.89 -41.42
N THR A 12 3.72 32.23 -41.99
CA THR A 12 4.74 33.23 -41.75
C THR A 12 4.22 34.68 -41.78
N LEU A 13 4.89 35.57 -41.04
CA LEU A 13 5.17 36.98 -41.44
C LEU A 13 6.13 37.59 -40.40
N ILE A 14 7.35 37.73 -40.70
CA ILE A 14 8.26 38.77 -41.20
C ILE A 14 7.83 40.19 -40.80
N GLY A 15 8.66 40.83 -39.99
CA GLY A 15 8.58 42.26 -39.73
C GLY A 15 9.86 42.77 -39.03
N SER A 16 10.85 43.03 -39.86
CA SER A 16 12.07 43.79 -39.56
C SER A 16 11.74 45.22 -39.20
N VAL A 17 12.63 45.88 -38.43
CA VAL A 17 13.26 47.15 -38.74
C VAL A 17 14.05 47.71 -37.57
N LEU A 18 15.26 47.82 -37.72
CA LEU A 18 16.49 48.57 -37.44
C LEU A 18 16.45 49.83 -36.51
N PRO A 19 17.63 50.38 -36.23
CA PRO A 19 18.01 50.85 -34.88
C PRO A 19 18.02 52.37 -34.78
N ARG A 20 18.07 52.89 -33.57
CA ARG A 20 18.39 54.29 -33.36
C ARG A 20 19.49 54.43 -32.30
N LEU A 21 20.64 54.79 -32.78
CA LEU A 21 21.73 55.40 -32.03
C LEU A 21 21.24 56.71 -31.38
N GLY A 22 21.57 56.90 -30.15
CA GLY A 22 21.38 58.16 -29.46
C GLY A 22 22.27 58.17 -28.21
N SER A 23 23.50 58.62 -28.39
CA SER A 23 24.44 58.99 -27.34
C SER A 23 23.89 60.11 -26.48
N ASN A 24 24.10 60.09 -25.16
CA ASN A 24 24.81 61.16 -24.43
C ASN A 24 24.74 60.92 -22.90
N SER A 25 25.90 60.74 -22.34
CA SER A 25 26.43 61.40 -21.18
C SER A 25 25.47 61.96 -20.12
N SER A 26 25.42 61.35 -18.94
CA SER A 26 25.61 62.09 -17.67
C SER A 26 26.03 61.09 -16.59
N VAL A 27 27.30 61.27 -16.27
CA VAL A 27 27.97 60.77 -15.07
C VAL A 27 27.42 61.56 -13.88
N ALA A 28 27.42 60.95 -12.75
CA ALA A 28 27.18 61.48 -11.37
C ALA A 28 25.75 61.44 -10.85
N ALA A 29 25.58 60.57 -9.90
CA ALA A 29 24.68 60.55 -8.78
C ALA A 29 23.86 59.23 -8.64
N GLN A 30 24.55 58.13 -8.36
CA GLN A 30 23.92 56.90 -7.80
C GLN A 30 24.88 56.08 -6.94
N GLU A 31 25.45 56.74 -5.99
CA GLU A 31 26.28 56.11 -4.98
C GLU A 31 25.70 56.41 -3.59
N VAL A 32 24.46 56.12 -3.33
CA VAL A 32 23.85 56.09 -1.97
C VAL A 32 22.51 55.34 -1.99
N GLN A 33 22.35 54.21 -2.58
CA GLN A 33 21.16 53.40 -2.38
C GLN A 33 21.39 51.87 -2.48
N GLN A 34 22.56 51.42 -2.09
CA GLN A 34 22.88 50.00 -2.10
C GLN A 34 23.19 49.40 -0.73
N GLU A 35 22.81 50.09 0.33
CA GLU A 35 23.06 49.65 1.71
C GLU A 35 21.79 49.37 2.54
N GLN A 36 20.62 49.25 1.93
CA GLN A 36 19.37 49.01 2.68
C GLN A 36 18.58 47.79 2.24
N ASN A 37 19.14 46.89 1.44
CA ASN A 37 18.46 45.63 1.09
C ASN A 37 19.26 44.38 1.44
N SER A 38 20.19 44.49 2.40
CA SER A 38 20.97 43.35 2.90
C SER A 38 20.48 42.80 4.24
N GLY A 39 19.30 43.23 4.68
CA GLY A 39 18.76 42.89 6.00
C GLY A 39 17.50 42.02 6.04
N ALA A 40 16.99 41.55 4.88
CA ALA A 40 15.71 40.81 4.87
C ALA A 40 15.78 39.43 4.22
N ALA A 41 16.96 38.90 3.97
CA ALA A 41 17.10 37.53 3.38
C ALA A 41 17.80 36.53 4.32
N SER A 42 17.72 36.74 5.62
CA SER A 42 18.35 35.83 6.59
C SER A 42 17.41 35.38 7.70
N LEU A 43 16.20 34.98 7.37
CA LEU A 43 15.30 34.32 8.33
C LEU A 43 14.54 33.18 7.67
N ALA A 44 15.24 32.27 7.06
CA ALA A 44 14.72 30.92 6.85
C ALA A 44 15.91 29.94 6.85
N SER A 45 16.75 30.02 7.88
CA SER A 45 17.47 28.84 8.30
C SER A 45 16.42 27.91 8.87
N HIS A 46 15.72 27.21 8.00
CA HIS A 46 15.13 25.93 8.35
C HIS A 46 16.35 25.10 8.77
N THR A 47 16.57 24.99 10.07
CA THR A 47 17.30 23.86 10.63
C THR A 47 16.73 22.66 9.90
N PRO A 48 17.50 21.88 9.14
CA PRO A 48 16.98 20.65 8.58
C PRO A 48 16.54 19.84 9.79
N ALA A 49 15.22 19.74 10.01
CA ALA A 49 14.67 18.76 10.88
C ALA A 49 15.36 17.47 10.43
N ASP A 50 15.97 16.73 11.34
CA ASP A 50 16.82 15.59 11.04
C ASP A 50 15.96 14.56 10.29
N GLU A 51 15.94 14.72 8.96
CA GLU A 51 15.12 13.91 8.06
C GLU A 51 15.83 12.59 7.87
N LEU A 52 15.34 11.58 8.58
CA LEU A 52 15.91 10.26 8.55
C LEU A 52 15.23 9.42 7.47
N ARG A 53 15.99 8.92 6.49
CA ARG A 53 15.49 8.08 5.40
C ARG A 53 15.56 6.62 5.76
N ILE A 54 14.46 5.91 5.54
CA ILE A 54 14.39 4.46 5.73
C ILE A 54 14.74 3.80 4.39
N PRO A 55 15.75 2.91 4.34
CA PRO A 55 16.10 2.21 3.11
C PRO A 55 14.95 1.35 2.58
N ASP A 56 14.80 1.30 1.24
CA ASP A 56 13.89 0.38 0.57
C ASP A 56 14.22 -1.06 0.95
N GLY A 57 13.18 -1.86 1.14
CA GLY A 57 13.34 -3.27 1.52
C GLY A 57 13.68 -3.50 2.98
N THR A 58 13.65 -2.49 3.86
CA THR A 58 13.81 -2.69 5.30
C THR A 58 12.73 -3.63 5.82
N PRO A 59 13.08 -4.78 6.44
CA PRO A 59 12.11 -5.74 6.95
C PRO A 59 11.44 -5.23 8.23
N ILE A 60 10.13 -5.43 8.33
CA ILE A 60 9.30 -5.10 9.50
C ILE A 60 8.55 -6.35 9.91
N GLU A 61 8.70 -6.79 11.15
CA GLU A 61 7.93 -7.88 11.71
C GLU A 61 6.63 -7.34 12.30
N ILE A 62 5.51 -7.84 11.80
CA ILE A 62 4.17 -7.47 12.25
C ILE A 62 3.42 -8.68 12.80
N GLU A 63 2.52 -8.45 13.74
CA GLU A 63 1.74 -9.48 14.41
C GLU A 63 0.25 -9.14 14.40
N SER A 64 -0.60 -10.14 14.21
CA SER A 64 -2.05 -9.97 14.34
C SER A 64 -2.43 -9.87 15.82
N PRO A 65 -2.99 -8.74 16.30
CA PRO A 65 -3.35 -8.59 17.71
C PRO A 65 -4.58 -9.40 18.10
N TYR A 66 -5.39 -9.81 17.14
CA TYR A 66 -6.62 -10.60 17.36
C TYR A 66 -6.85 -11.59 16.21
N THR A 67 -7.75 -12.54 16.41
CA THR A 67 -8.11 -13.51 15.38
C THR A 67 -8.97 -12.85 14.30
N LEU A 68 -8.50 -12.88 13.06
CA LEU A 68 -9.20 -12.40 11.88
C LEU A 68 -9.83 -13.57 11.13
N ARG A 69 -11.13 -13.55 10.89
CA ARG A 69 -11.86 -14.62 10.20
C ARG A 69 -12.48 -14.11 8.91
N SER A 70 -12.41 -14.91 7.84
CA SER A 70 -12.95 -14.53 6.53
C SER A 70 -14.46 -14.28 6.51
N ILE A 71 -15.17 -14.66 7.54
CA ILE A 71 -16.63 -14.45 7.68
C ILE A 71 -16.94 -13.03 8.20
N ASP A 72 -16.02 -12.43 8.95
CA ASP A 72 -16.25 -11.17 9.68
C ASP A 72 -15.94 -9.93 8.81
N PHE A 73 -15.35 -10.15 7.63
CA PHE A 73 -14.84 -9.07 6.77
C PHE A 73 -15.40 -9.13 5.36
N LYS A 74 -15.35 -7.98 4.70
CA LYS A 74 -15.72 -7.77 3.29
C LYS A 74 -14.50 -7.32 2.49
N PRO A 75 -14.52 -7.45 1.15
CA PRO A 75 -13.53 -6.80 0.30
C PRO A 75 -13.47 -5.28 0.57
N ASN A 76 -12.26 -4.73 0.59
CA ASN A 76 -11.90 -3.36 0.91
C ASN A 76 -11.98 -2.97 2.40
N ASP A 77 -12.36 -3.85 3.31
CA ASP A 77 -12.25 -3.58 4.75
C ASP A 77 -10.79 -3.41 5.14
N ARG A 78 -10.55 -2.55 6.12
CA ARG A 78 -9.21 -2.35 6.70
C ARG A 78 -8.98 -3.32 7.84
N ILE A 79 -7.74 -3.81 7.93
CA ILE A 79 -7.26 -4.63 9.03
C ILE A 79 -6.02 -3.98 9.63
N SER A 80 -5.83 -4.19 10.92
CA SER A 80 -4.69 -3.63 11.66
C SER A 80 -3.85 -4.74 12.23
N PHE A 81 -2.54 -4.56 12.13
CA PHE A 81 -1.51 -5.36 12.77
C PHE A 81 -0.68 -4.45 13.65
N ARG A 82 0.10 -5.01 14.55
CA ARG A 82 1.07 -4.26 15.34
C ARG A 82 2.49 -4.66 14.97
N VAL A 83 3.40 -3.71 15.07
CA VAL A 83 4.83 -3.95 14.88
C VAL A 83 5.37 -4.67 16.12
N VAL A 84 6.13 -5.75 15.90
CA VAL A 84 6.68 -6.54 17.04
C VAL A 84 7.94 -5.88 17.58
N ASN A 85 8.87 -5.52 16.70
CA ASN A 85 10.16 -4.96 17.07
C ASN A 85 10.32 -3.54 16.56
N PRO A 86 10.85 -2.60 17.37
CA PRO A 86 11.09 -1.23 16.91
C PRO A 86 12.15 -1.21 15.82
N ILE A 87 11.97 -0.32 14.83
CA ILE A 87 12.92 -0.13 13.75
C ILE A 87 13.79 1.08 14.07
N LYS A 88 15.10 0.87 14.04
CA LYS A 88 16.08 1.91 14.30
C LYS A 88 16.96 2.12 13.07
N ILE A 89 17.15 3.37 12.71
CA ILE A 89 18.08 3.79 11.66
C ILE A 89 19.09 4.73 12.32
N ASN A 90 20.38 4.46 12.14
CA ASN A 90 21.48 5.22 12.77
C ASN A 90 21.30 5.36 14.30
N GLY A 91 20.75 4.34 14.97
CA GLY A 91 20.49 4.38 16.41
C GLY A 91 19.20 5.09 16.84
N VAL A 92 18.50 5.76 15.92
CA VAL A 92 17.26 6.49 16.18
C VAL A 92 16.06 5.61 15.83
N THR A 93 15.07 5.54 16.71
CA THR A 93 13.84 4.77 16.47
C THR A 93 12.93 5.51 15.51
N VAL A 94 12.64 4.91 14.35
CA VAL A 94 11.77 5.47 13.31
C VAL A 94 10.37 4.85 13.32
N VAL A 95 10.26 3.61 13.77
CA VAL A 95 8.97 2.93 14.01
C VAL A 95 9.05 2.29 15.38
N GLU A 96 8.09 2.59 16.22
CA GLU A 96 8.03 2.01 17.59
C GLU A 96 7.51 0.58 17.57
N ALA A 97 7.81 -0.15 18.65
CA ALA A 97 7.09 -1.37 18.96
C ALA A 97 5.60 -1.02 19.17
N ASP A 98 4.72 -1.97 18.85
CA ASP A 98 3.27 -1.78 18.90
C ASP A 98 2.70 -0.70 17.93
N ALA A 99 3.51 -0.07 17.09
CA ALA A 99 3.05 0.81 16.03
C ALA A 99 2.03 0.09 15.13
N ILE A 100 1.03 0.84 14.65
CA ILE A 100 -0.06 0.28 13.85
C ILE A 100 0.37 0.15 12.39
N ALA A 101 0.30 -1.07 11.88
CA ALA A 101 0.42 -1.36 10.47
C ALA A 101 -0.98 -1.65 9.89
N THR A 102 -1.36 -0.96 8.84
CA THR A 102 -2.68 -1.06 8.21
C THR A 102 -2.60 -1.87 6.93
N GLY A 103 -3.52 -2.81 6.77
CA GLY A 103 -3.73 -3.57 5.55
C GLY A 103 -5.15 -3.44 5.03
N ARG A 104 -5.36 -3.94 3.82
CA ARG A 104 -6.67 -4.01 3.17
C ARG A 104 -6.99 -5.45 2.80
N ILE A 105 -8.25 -5.80 2.92
CA ILE A 105 -8.76 -7.09 2.47
C ILE A 105 -9.14 -7.00 0.99
N ASP A 106 -8.48 -7.83 0.18
CA ASP A 106 -8.75 -7.91 -1.25
C ASP A 106 -9.91 -8.88 -1.53
N LYS A 107 -9.93 -10.03 -0.81
CA LYS A 107 -11.01 -11.03 -0.92
C LYS A 107 -11.26 -11.70 0.41
N ALA A 108 -12.53 -11.76 0.82
CA ALA A 108 -12.98 -12.55 1.94
C ALA A 108 -14.16 -13.42 1.48
N LYS A 109 -14.03 -14.73 1.64
CA LYS A 109 -15.10 -15.69 1.34
C LYS A 109 -15.19 -16.69 2.48
N ARG A 110 -16.40 -16.87 2.99
CA ARG A 110 -16.70 -17.91 3.98
C ARG A 110 -16.64 -19.30 3.37
N GLY A 111 -16.44 -20.29 4.19
CA GLY A 111 -16.58 -21.68 3.80
C GLY A 111 -17.98 -21.95 3.27
N GLY A 112 -18.06 -22.63 2.13
CA GLY A 112 -19.31 -22.91 1.42
C GLY A 112 -19.77 -24.35 1.55
N HIS A 113 -20.94 -24.63 0.97
CA HIS A 113 -21.48 -25.99 0.82
C HIS A 113 -20.51 -26.86 -0.02
N TRP A 114 -20.72 -28.16 0.02
CA TRP A 114 -19.89 -29.15 -0.68
C TRP A 114 -18.41 -29.12 -0.24
N GLY A 115 -18.16 -28.77 1.02
CA GLY A 115 -16.80 -28.72 1.58
C GLY A 115 -15.90 -27.62 0.99
N LYS A 116 -16.45 -26.62 0.29
CA LYS A 116 -15.68 -25.51 -0.27
C LYS A 116 -15.01 -24.71 0.86
N ALA A 117 -13.66 -24.61 0.82
CA ALA A 117 -12.90 -23.85 1.80
C ALA A 117 -13.16 -22.34 1.69
N GLY A 118 -13.15 -21.65 2.82
CA GLY A 118 -13.09 -20.19 2.87
C GLY A 118 -11.79 -19.66 2.29
N LEU A 119 -11.79 -18.39 1.88
CA LEU A 119 -10.66 -17.70 1.31
C LEU A 119 -10.52 -16.34 2.00
N PHE A 120 -9.29 -16.00 2.37
CA PHE A 120 -8.93 -14.70 2.92
C PHE A 120 -7.67 -14.20 2.23
N VAL A 121 -7.79 -13.11 1.47
CA VAL A 121 -6.68 -12.47 0.75
C VAL A 121 -6.60 -11.04 1.23
N TRP A 122 -5.40 -10.62 1.61
CA TRP A 122 -5.15 -9.30 2.14
C TRP A 122 -3.75 -8.80 1.74
N THR A 123 -3.59 -7.48 1.70
CA THR A 123 -2.35 -6.79 1.36
C THR A 123 -2.08 -5.71 2.40
N MET A 124 -0.84 -5.60 2.86
CA MET A 124 -0.42 -4.50 3.72
C MET A 124 -0.25 -3.23 2.88
N GLN A 125 -0.56 -2.09 3.49
CA GLN A 125 -0.48 -0.80 2.83
C GLN A 125 0.57 0.10 3.49
N THR A 126 0.42 0.37 4.78
CA THR A 126 1.27 1.33 5.49
C THR A 126 1.55 0.90 6.92
N VAL A 127 2.60 1.47 7.51
CA VAL A 127 2.86 1.46 8.95
C VAL A 127 3.07 2.89 9.44
N THR A 128 2.62 3.17 10.65
CA THR A 128 2.75 4.50 11.26
C THR A 128 4.12 4.66 11.88
N ALA A 129 4.83 5.73 11.50
CA ALA A 129 6.11 6.11 12.08
C ALA A 129 5.94 6.94 13.38
N VAL A 130 7.04 7.22 14.08
CA VAL A 130 7.05 8.00 15.33
C VAL A 130 6.58 9.45 15.15
N ASP A 131 6.74 10.01 13.96
CA ASP A 131 6.25 11.36 13.60
C ASP A 131 4.79 11.38 13.14
N GLY A 132 4.13 10.20 13.11
CA GLY A 132 2.77 10.03 12.60
C GLY A 132 2.69 9.87 11.07
N SER A 133 3.81 9.93 10.35
CA SER A 133 3.83 9.69 8.91
C SER A 133 3.50 8.24 8.57
N GLN A 134 2.95 8.02 7.37
CA GLN A 134 2.58 6.69 6.90
C GLN A 134 3.66 6.16 5.95
N ILE A 135 4.41 5.18 6.41
CA ILE A 135 5.46 4.50 5.64
C ILE A 135 4.81 3.45 4.76
N PRO A 136 4.94 3.53 3.42
CA PRO A 136 4.39 2.53 2.52
C PRO A 136 5.09 1.17 2.66
N LEU A 137 4.30 0.10 2.55
CA LEU A 137 4.78 -1.28 2.69
C LEU A 137 4.56 -2.06 1.40
N ARG A 138 5.60 -2.79 0.98
CA ARG A 138 5.54 -3.72 -0.12
C ARG A 138 5.42 -5.15 0.39
N VAL A 139 4.31 -5.79 0.03
CA VAL A 139 4.08 -7.21 0.32
C VAL A 139 3.32 -7.83 -0.84
N ALA A 140 3.74 -9.02 -1.25
CA ALA A 140 2.89 -9.83 -2.11
C ALA A 140 1.57 -10.14 -1.39
N PRO A 141 0.42 -10.11 -2.09
CA PRO A 141 -0.87 -10.41 -1.49
C PRO A 141 -0.83 -11.74 -0.74
N GLN A 142 -1.11 -11.70 0.54
CA GLN A 142 -1.15 -12.89 1.39
C GLN A 142 -2.46 -13.63 1.17
N ARG A 143 -2.39 -14.93 0.90
CA ARG A 143 -3.53 -15.78 0.62
C ARG A 143 -3.65 -16.90 1.63
N LEU A 144 -4.72 -16.89 2.38
CA LEU A 144 -5.07 -17.95 3.29
C LEU A 144 -6.32 -18.68 2.80
N ARG A 145 -6.26 -19.98 2.83
CA ARG A 145 -7.39 -20.85 2.49
C ARG A 145 -7.73 -21.69 3.71
N GLY A 146 -9.01 -21.79 4.04
CA GLY A 146 -9.50 -22.71 5.04
C GLY A 146 -9.37 -24.17 4.58
N ASP A 147 -9.60 -25.09 5.48
CA ASP A 147 -9.59 -26.52 5.15
C ASP A 147 -10.76 -26.88 4.22
N SER A 148 -10.45 -27.51 3.12
CA SER A 148 -11.44 -28.06 2.20
C SER A 148 -11.83 -29.47 2.62
N LYS A 149 -13.12 -29.71 2.77
CA LYS A 149 -13.67 -31.06 2.99
C LYS A 149 -14.22 -31.68 1.70
N GLY A 150 -13.91 -31.07 0.55
CA GLY A 150 -14.42 -31.51 -0.75
C GLY A 150 -14.03 -32.93 -1.09
N GLY A 151 -12.80 -33.35 -0.80
CA GLY A 151 -12.35 -34.73 -1.00
C GLY A 151 -13.15 -35.74 -0.16
N THR A 152 -13.39 -35.44 1.11
CA THR A 152 -14.19 -36.32 2.00
C THR A 152 -15.62 -36.41 1.52
N VAL A 153 -16.21 -35.32 1.04
CA VAL A 153 -17.57 -35.31 0.49
C VAL A 153 -17.63 -36.15 -0.78
N ALA A 154 -16.68 -36.00 -1.69
CA ALA A 154 -16.64 -36.79 -2.94
C ALA A 154 -16.46 -38.30 -2.66
N THR A 155 -15.52 -38.65 -1.75
CA THR A 155 -15.32 -40.06 -1.35
C THR A 155 -16.57 -40.66 -0.74
N GLN A 156 -17.27 -39.91 0.14
CA GLN A 156 -18.50 -40.38 0.77
C GLN A 156 -19.62 -40.59 -0.24
N MET A 157 -19.72 -39.73 -1.27
CA MET A 157 -20.69 -39.90 -2.36
C MET A 157 -20.41 -41.14 -3.20
N ILE A 158 -19.14 -41.37 -3.54
CA ILE A 158 -18.75 -42.55 -4.36
C ILE A 158 -19.06 -43.84 -3.61
N ILE A 159 -18.67 -43.96 -2.35
CA ILE A 159 -18.91 -45.19 -1.55
C ILE A 159 -20.41 -45.43 -1.38
N THR A 160 -21.21 -44.41 -1.06
CA THR A 160 -22.63 -44.55 -0.86
C THR A 160 -23.37 -44.80 -2.16
N GLY A 161 -22.99 -44.18 -3.25
CA GLY A 161 -23.60 -44.34 -4.57
C GLY A 161 -23.29 -45.68 -5.23
N ALA A 162 -22.12 -46.28 -4.97
CA ALA A 162 -21.71 -47.55 -5.55
C ALA A 162 -22.36 -48.76 -4.85
N LEU A 163 -22.63 -48.64 -3.54
CA LEU A 163 -23.09 -49.79 -2.73
C LEU A 163 -24.61 -49.95 -2.65
N MET A 164 -25.40 -48.87 -2.84
CA MET A 164 -26.85 -48.96 -2.69
C MET A 164 -27.60 -47.86 -3.47
N PRO A 165 -28.19 -48.17 -4.63
CA PRO A 165 -28.99 -47.20 -5.40
C PRO A 165 -30.23 -46.66 -4.63
N LEU A 166 -30.73 -47.40 -3.64
CA LEU A 166 -31.84 -46.94 -2.79
C LEU A 166 -31.47 -45.85 -1.77
N ILE A 167 -30.17 -45.67 -1.44
CA ILE A 167 -29.68 -44.69 -0.46
C ILE A 167 -29.12 -43.41 -1.13
N ALA A 168 -29.23 -43.34 -2.47
CA ALA A 168 -28.77 -42.18 -3.24
C ALA A 168 -29.25 -40.81 -2.69
N PRO A 169 -30.48 -40.63 -2.23
CA PRO A 169 -30.91 -39.35 -1.63
C PRO A 169 -30.16 -38.99 -0.36
N VAL A 170 -29.67 -39.95 0.42
CA VAL A 170 -28.90 -39.70 1.63
C VAL A 170 -27.50 -39.20 1.30
N ALA A 171 -26.91 -39.63 0.18
CA ALA A 171 -25.60 -39.13 -0.29
C ALA A 171 -25.63 -37.64 -0.61
N LEU A 172 -26.77 -37.08 -1.05
CA LEU A 172 -26.93 -35.64 -1.29
C LEU A 172 -26.80 -34.81 0.00
N LEU A 173 -27.12 -35.39 1.17
CA LEU A 173 -26.95 -34.71 2.45
C LEU A 173 -25.50 -34.44 2.78
N ALA A 174 -24.55 -35.18 2.20
CA ALA A 174 -23.13 -34.90 2.31
C ALA A 174 -22.75 -33.54 1.70
N GLY A 175 -23.50 -33.05 0.74
CA GLY A 175 -23.34 -31.72 0.14
C GLY A 175 -23.61 -30.56 1.11
N PHE A 176 -24.32 -30.80 2.21
CA PHE A 176 -24.55 -29.79 3.25
C PHE A 176 -23.34 -29.57 4.18
N LYS A 177 -22.32 -30.43 4.14
CA LYS A 177 -21.11 -30.22 4.89
C LYS A 177 -20.39 -28.95 4.38
N ARG A 178 -20.25 -27.97 5.26
CA ARG A 178 -19.51 -26.74 4.97
C ARG A 178 -18.01 -26.95 5.13
N GLY A 179 -17.22 -26.34 4.24
CA GLY A 179 -15.80 -26.17 4.46
C GLY A 179 -15.54 -25.18 5.60
N LYS A 180 -14.32 -25.20 6.12
CA LYS A 180 -13.90 -24.26 7.18
C LYS A 180 -13.60 -22.88 6.60
N ASP A 181 -13.90 -21.85 7.39
CA ASP A 181 -13.49 -20.48 7.09
C ASP A 181 -11.96 -20.35 7.15
N ALA A 182 -11.41 -19.43 6.35
CA ALA A 182 -10.02 -19.04 6.50
C ALA A 182 -9.90 -18.07 7.68
N PHE A 183 -8.83 -18.20 8.47
CA PHE A 183 -8.58 -17.30 9.60
C PHE A 183 -7.09 -17.09 9.84
N ILE A 184 -6.76 -15.95 10.41
CA ILE A 184 -5.45 -15.60 10.95
C ILE A 184 -5.60 -15.65 12.46
N PRO A 185 -4.90 -16.53 13.18
CA PRO A 185 -4.95 -16.55 14.64
C PRO A 185 -4.26 -15.31 15.23
N ALA A 186 -4.70 -14.86 16.38
CA ALA A 186 -3.98 -13.88 17.17
C ALA A 186 -2.54 -14.34 17.43
N GLY A 187 -1.59 -13.41 17.44
CA GLY A 187 -0.16 -13.70 17.61
C GLY A 187 0.53 -14.23 16.36
N LYS A 188 -0.17 -14.36 15.22
CA LYS A 188 0.47 -14.77 13.96
C LYS A 188 1.34 -13.65 13.41
N ARG A 189 2.60 -13.96 13.18
CA ARG A 189 3.61 -13.00 12.68
C ARG A 189 3.81 -13.11 11.19
N TYR A 190 4.14 -11.99 10.59
CA TYR A 190 4.48 -11.83 9.18
C TYR A 190 5.64 -10.85 9.04
N VAL A 191 6.45 -11.02 8.01
CA VAL A 191 7.48 -10.07 7.64
C VAL A 191 7.01 -9.30 6.41
N VAL A 192 7.06 -7.99 6.48
CA VAL A 192 6.73 -7.04 5.41
C VAL A 192 7.94 -6.16 5.17
N TYR A 193 8.00 -5.50 4.03
CA TYR A 193 9.14 -4.69 3.64
C TYR A 193 8.71 -3.27 3.34
N VAL A 194 9.54 -2.30 3.68
CA VAL A 194 9.33 -0.89 3.33
C VAL A 194 9.41 -0.74 1.82
N GLU A 195 8.53 0.06 1.24
CA GLU A 195 8.52 0.40 -0.18
C GLU A 195 9.08 1.80 -0.39
N GLY A 196 10.09 1.90 -1.26
CA GLY A 196 10.78 3.16 -1.53
C GLY A 196 11.71 3.61 -0.39
N ASN A 197 12.01 4.89 -0.36
CA ASN A 197 12.87 5.51 0.67
C ASN A 197 12.09 6.61 1.40
N PRO A 198 11.08 6.27 2.20
CA PRO A 198 10.32 7.26 2.94
C PRO A 198 11.22 7.99 3.94
N SER A 199 10.93 9.27 4.15
CA SER A 199 11.60 10.08 5.17
C SER A 199 10.68 10.28 6.38
N VAL A 200 11.30 10.27 7.56
CA VAL A 200 10.67 10.49 8.86
C VAL A 200 11.31 11.70 9.51
N VAL A 201 10.51 12.65 9.94
CA VAL A 201 10.99 13.89 10.56
C VAL A 201 11.06 13.69 12.07
N MET A 202 12.28 13.81 12.63
CA MET A 202 12.45 13.76 14.07
C MET A 202 12.18 15.14 14.67
N ARG A 203 11.34 15.15 15.71
CA ARG A 203 11.08 16.36 16.51
C ARG A 203 11.88 16.35 17.78
#